data_b3f6b843a098f10de3b14b5be5af1ef0
#
_entry.id   b3f6b843a098f10de3b14b5be5af1ef0
#
_cell.length_a   1.000
_cell.length_b   1.000
_cell.length_c   1.000
_cell.angle_alpha   90.00
_cell.angle_beta   90.00
_cell.angle_gamma   90.00
#
_symmetry.space_group_name_H-M   'P 1'
#
loop_
_entity.id
_entity.type
_entity.pdbx_description
1 polymer ?
#
loop_
_entity_poly.entity_id
_entity_poly.type
_entity_poly.pdbx_seq_one_letter_code
_entity_poly.pdbx_strand_id
1 'polypeptide(L)'
;QMAMYVVFESPLQMMADSPNNYREEEESASFIADMPVVWDETRVLKASIGNYIALARKKEDTWYLAAMTDWDARDMQLNLDFLGEGQYTMEIFRDGINADRHAEDYQRETRPVKASAKINIHLASGGGWVARITLNESKVE
;
A
#
# COMPACT_ATOMS: atom_id res chain seq x y z
N GLN A 1 8.78 4.99 0.81
CA GLN A 1 9.58 3.95 0.16
C GLN A 1 8.76 2.68 -0.10
N MET A 2 7.98 2.18 0.86
CA MET A 2 7.17 0.97 0.70
C MET A 2 6.21 1.06 -0.48
N ALA A 3 5.58 2.21 -0.70
CA ALA A 3 4.66 2.41 -1.83
C ALA A 3 5.36 2.27 -3.19
N MET A 4 6.63 2.60 -3.29
CA MET A 4 7.40 2.49 -4.54
C MET A 4 7.51 1.06 -5.04
N TYR A 5 7.55 0.07 -4.14
CA TYR A 5 7.59 -1.35 -4.52
C TYR A 5 6.32 -1.80 -5.24
N VAL A 6 5.22 -1.13 -5.01
CA VAL A 6 3.94 -1.40 -5.69
C VAL A 6 3.77 -0.52 -6.92
N VAL A 7 4.12 0.77 -6.84
CA VAL A 7 3.85 1.76 -7.88
C VAL A 7 4.73 1.58 -9.11
N PHE A 8 6.01 1.26 -8.94
CA PHE A 8 6.94 1.19 -10.05
C PHE A 8 6.69 -0.04 -10.92
N GLU A 9 6.71 0.16 -12.23
CA GLU A 9 6.52 -0.90 -13.22
C GLU A 9 7.61 -1.96 -13.12
N SER A 10 8.86 -1.53 -12.98
CA SER A 10 10.00 -2.42 -12.76
C SER A 10 10.17 -2.70 -11.28
N PRO A 11 10.34 -3.96 -10.87
CA PRO A 11 10.51 -4.28 -9.47
C PRO A 11 11.79 -3.68 -8.91
N LEU A 12 11.70 -3.12 -7.70
CA LEU A 12 12.89 -2.74 -6.95
C LEU A 12 13.54 -4.01 -6.41
N GLN A 13 14.75 -4.30 -6.88
CA GLN A 13 15.44 -5.54 -6.55
C GLN A 13 16.38 -5.43 -5.35
N MET A 14 16.66 -4.21 -4.90
CA MET A 14 17.60 -3.97 -3.81
C MET A 14 16.96 -3.13 -2.71
N MET A 15 17.12 -3.60 -1.48
CA MET A 15 16.80 -2.84 -0.29
C MET A 15 18.00 -1.97 0.07
N ALA A 16 17.76 -0.69 0.32
CA ALA A 16 18.81 0.33 0.40
C ALA A 16 19.40 0.51 1.80
N ASP A 17 19.36 -0.52 2.66
CA ASP A 17 19.80 -0.37 4.04
C ASP A 17 20.56 -1.63 4.53
N SER A 18 21.09 -1.55 5.76
CA SER A 18 21.80 -2.66 6.38
C SER A 18 20.85 -3.70 6.97
N PRO A 19 21.28 -4.98 7.09
CA PRO A 19 20.45 -6.00 7.75
C PRO A 19 20.06 -5.68 9.19
N ASN A 20 20.87 -4.92 9.90
CA ASN A 20 20.57 -4.52 11.29
C ASN A 20 19.39 -3.55 11.33
N ASN A 21 19.35 -2.56 10.42
CA ASN A 21 18.25 -1.62 10.32
C ASN A 21 16.94 -2.32 9.93
N TYR A 22 17.00 -3.33 9.06
CA TYR A 22 15.82 -4.14 8.72
C TYR A 22 15.30 -4.96 9.89
N ARG A 23 16.17 -5.40 10.79
CA ARG A 23 15.75 -6.09 12.01
C ARG A 23 15.05 -5.15 12.99
N GLU A 24 15.48 -3.89 13.06
CA GLU A 24 14.85 -2.86 13.89
C GLU A 24 13.46 -2.47 13.34
N GLU A 25 13.29 -2.54 12.01
CA GLU A 25 12.04 -2.22 11.30
C GLU A 25 11.41 -3.49 10.70
N GLU A 26 11.26 -4.54 11.51
CA GLU A 26 10.85 -5.87 11.06
C GLU A 26 9.51 -5.87 10.33
N GLU A 27 8.52 -5.09 10.77
CA GLU A 27 7.21 -5.02 10.13
C GLU A 27 7.30 -4.51 8.69
N SER A 28 8.02 -3.41 8.48
CA SER A 28 8.21 -2.83 7.14
C SER A 28 9.05 -3.73 6.25
N ALA A 29 10.13 -4.28 6.78
CA ALA A 29 11.01 -5.17 6.04
C ALA A 29 10.31 -6.47 5.64
N SER A 30 9.51 -7.04 6.53
CA SER A 30 8.71 -8.23 6.24
C SER A 30 7.68 -7.97 5.13
N PHE A 31 6.99 -6.83 5.19
CA PHE A 31 6.05 -6.45 4.15
C PHE A 31 6.74 -6.31 2.78
N ILE A 32 7.91 -5.66 2.72
CA ILE A 32 8.68 -5.50 1.49
C ILE A 32 9.18 -6.86 0.98
N ALA A 33 9.64 -7.73 1.88
CA ALA A 33 10.13 -9.06 1.51
C ALA A 33 9.03 -9.94 0.88
N ASP A 34 7.78 -9.77 1.29
CA ASP A 34 6.64 -10.49 0.74
C ASP A 34 6.10 -9.89 -0.56
N MET A 35 6.65 -8.76 -1.00
CA MET A 35 6.16 -8.06 -2.19
C MET A 35 6.48 -8.83 -3.47
N PRO A 36 5.47 -9.12 -4.32
CA PRO A 36 5.72 -9.76 -5.61
C PRO A 36 6.55 -8.89 -6.55
N VAL A 37 7.32 -9.53 -7.42
CA VAL A 37 8.08 -8.86 -8.48
C VAL A 37 7.38 -8.89 -9.83
N VAL A 38 6.40 -9.77 -10.00
CA VAL A 38 5.58 -9.90 -11.20
C VAL A 38 4.10 -9.82 -10.80
N TRP A 39 3.33 -9.02 -11.53
CA TRP A 39 1.92 -8.77 -11.23
C TRP A 39 1.01 -9.41 -12.28
N ASP A 40 -0.14 -9.95 -11.83
CA ASP A 40 -1.14 -10.54 -12.72
C ASP A 40 -2.07 -9.48 -13.31
N GLU A 41 -2.35 -8.40 -12.57
CA GLU A 41 -3.24 -7.33 -12.99
C GLU A 41 -2.80 -6.00 -12.36
N THR A 42 -3.00 -4.90 -13.10
CA THR A 42 -2.77 -3.54 -12.60
C THR A 42 -3.96 -2.65 -12.95
N ARG A 43 -4.47 -1.91 -11.96
CA ARG A 43 -5.53 -0.92 -12.15
C ARG A 43 -5.10 0.42 -11.59
N VAL A 44 -5.19 1.47 -12.40
CA VAL A 44 -4.97 2.84 -11.93
C VAL A 44 -6.28 3.35 -11.33
N LEU A 45 -6.26 3.72 -10.06
CA LEU A 45 -7.44 4.19 -9.34
C LEU A 45 -7.61 5.70 -9.49
N LYS A 46 -6.52 6.45 -9.31
CA LYS A 46 -6.43 7.90 -9.53
C LYS A 46 -5.02 8.27 -9.94
N ALA A 47 -4.89 9.20 -10.87
CA ALA A 47 -3.59 9.71 -11.27
C ALA A 47 -3.68 11.11 -11.83
N SER A 48 -2.63 11.92 -11.57
CA SER A 48 -2.39 13.20 -12.20
C SER A 48 -0.90 13.33 -12.43
N ILE A 49 -0.50 13.47 -13.69
CA ILE A 49 0.92 13.48 -14.08
C ILE A 49 1.68 14.58 -13.33
N GLY A 50 2.78 14.18 -12.68
CA GLY A 50 3.63 15.06 -11.89
C GLY A 50 3.11 15.40 -10.50
N ASN A 51 1.90 14.98 -10.13
CA ASN A 51 1.27 15.35 -8.86
C ASN A 51 1.06 14.15 -7.93
N TYR A 52 0.34 13.15 -8.38
CA TYR A 52 0.04 11.97 -7.57
C TYR A 52 -0.33 10.76 -8.42
N ILE A 53 -0.25 9.59 -7.81
CA ILE A 53 -0.75 8.33 -8.37
C ILE A 53 -1.30 7.45 -7.26
N ALA A 54 -2.40 6.77 -7.56
CA ALA A 54 -2.94 5.69 -6.73
C ALA A 54 -3.32 4.52 -7.64
N LEU A 55 -2.80 3.34 -7.32
CA LEU A 55 -3.07 2.15 -8.12
C LEU A 55 -3.24 0.90 -7.27
N ALA A 56 -3.82 -0.13 -7.88
CA ALA A 56 -3.96 -1.45 -7.30
C ALA A 56 -3.33 -2.48 -8.22
N ARG A 57 -2.56 -3.39 -7.66
CA ARG A 57 -1.95 -4.51 -8.37
C ARG A 57 -2.29 -5.82 -7.70
N LYS A 58 -2.56 -6.83 -8.51
CA LYS A 58 -2.97 -8.14 -8.04
C LYS A 58 -1.90 -9.19 -8.33
N LYS A 59 -1.69 -10.05 -7.35
CA LYS A 59 -0.90 -11.28 -7.50
C LYS A 59 -1.70 -12.42 -6.85
N GLU A 60 -2.11 -13.40 -7.67
CA GLU A 60 -2.99 -14.49 -7.24
C GLU A 60 -4.29 -13.91 -6.61
N ASP A 61 -4.56 -14.19 -5.34
CA ASP A 61 -5.77 -13.71 -4.65
C ASP A 61 -5.52 -12.47 -3.77
N THR A 62 -4.33 -11.87 -3.87
CA THR A 62 -3.91 -10.74 -3.03
C THR A 62 -3.82 -9.48 -3.87
N TRP A 63 -4.43 -8.39 -3.36
CA TRP A 63 -4.30 -7.06 -3.93
C TRP A 63 -3.35 -6.20 -3.12
N TYR A 64 -2.53 -5.44 -3.82
CA TYR A 64 -1.63 -4.44 -3.25
C TYR A 64 -2.04 -3.07 -3.76
N LEU A 65 -2.39 -2.18 -2.85
CA LEU A 65 -2.75 -0.80 -3.16
C LEU A 65 -1.61 0.11 -2.75
N ALA A 66 -1.34 1.11 -3.57
CA ALA A 66 -0.34 2.12 -3.23
C ALA A 66 -0.75 3.48 -3.76
N ALA A 67 -0.39 4.52 -3.03
CA ALA A 67 -0.55 5.90 -3.43
C ALA A 67 0.70 6.69 -3.07
N MET A 68 1.07 7.61 -3.94
CA MET A 68 2.20 8.53 -3.74
C MET A 68 1.79 9.92 -4.18
N THR A 69 2.30 10.93 -3.49
CA THR A 69 2.10 12.33 -3.85
C THR A 69 3.44 13.06 -4.00
N ASP A 70 3.40 14.21 -4.67
CA ASP A 70 4.52 15.15 -4.72
C ASP A 70 4.69 15.89 -3.38
N TRP A 71 5.19 17.12 -3.40
CA TRP A 71 5.39 17.91 -2.19
C TRP A 71 4.10 18.46 -1.55
N ASP A 72 2.94 18.27 -2.20
CA ASP A 72 1.65 18.69 -1.67
C ASP A 72 0.99 17.54 -0.91
N ALA A 73 0.63 17.77 0.34
CA ALA A 73 -0.19 16.84 1.10
C ALA A 73 -1.58 16.70 0.47
N ARG A 74 -2.14 15.49 0.44
CA ARG A 74 -3.41 15.21 -0.24
C ARG A 74 -4.28 14.26 0.54
N ASP A 75 -5.58 14.47 0.44
CA ASP A 75 -6.60 13.52 0.85
C ASP A 75 -7.24 12.90 -0.39
N MET A 76 -7.40 11.58 -0.40
CA MET A 76 -8.01 10.86 -1.51
C MET A 76 -9.04 9.88 -1.00
N GLN A 77 -10.09 9.66 -1.79
CA GLN A 77 -11.03 8.56 -1.59
C GLN A 77 -10.81 7.51 -2.66
N LEU A 78 -10.59 6.26 -2.25
CA LEU A 78 -10.39 5.14 -3.14
C LEU A 78 -11.59 4.19 -3.06
N ASN A 79 -12.08 3.76 -4.23
CA ASN A 79 -13.13 2.76 -4.34
C ASN A 79 -12.52 1.36 -4.43
N LEU A 80 -13.06 0.42 -3.67
CA LEU A 80 -12.62 -0.97 -3.68
C LEU A 80 -13.53 -1.87 -4.53
N ASP A 81 -14.23 -1.31 -5.51
CA ASP A 81 -15.16 -2.01 -6.37
C ASP A 81 -14.52 -3.07 -7.30
N PHE A 82 -13.18 -3.04 -7.43
CA PHE A 82 -12.43 -4.06 -8.13
C PHE A 82 -12.29 -5.38 -7.35
N LEU A 83 -12.58 -5.37 -6.04
CA LEU A 83 -12.60 -6.59 -5.24
C LEU A 83 -13.83 -7.44 -5.61
N GLY A 84 -13.66 -8.75 -5.69
CA GLY A 84 -14.77 -9.67 -5.85
C GLY A 84 -15.62 -9.78 -4.60
N GLU A 85 -16.69 -10.60 -4.67
CA GLU A 85 -17.52 -10.89 -3.51
C GLU A 85 -16.71 -11.57 -2.41
N GLY A 86 -17.06 -11.28 -1.15
CA GLY A 86 -16.45 -11.87 0.01
C GLY A 86 -15.96 -10.83 1.01
N GLN A 87 -15.31 -11.33 2.04
CA GLN A 87 -14.72 -10.51 3.09
C GLN A 87 -13.21 -10.52 2.96
N TYR A 88 -12.62 -9.34 3.10
CA TYR A 88 -11.18 -9.15 2.95
C TYR A 88 -10.61 -8.52 4.21
N THR A 89 -9.33 -8.78 4.45
CA THR A 89 -8.54 -8.09 5.48
C THR A 89 -7.54 -7.18 4.78
N MET A 90 -7.54 -5.92 5.19
CA MET A 90 -6.62 -4.90 4.68
C MET A 90 -5.59 -4.53 5.76
N GLU A 91 -4.32 -4.73 5.43
CA GLU A 91 -3.17 -4.31 6.23
C GLU A 91 -2.58 -3.05 5.61
N ILE A 92 -2.55 -1.96 6.37
CA ILE A 92 -2.21 -0.62 5.88
C ILE A 92 -0.93 -0.14 6.55
N PHE A 93 -0.03 0.44 5.75
CA PHE A 93 1.10 1.24 6.23
C PHE A 93 0.91 2.66 5.70
N ARG A 94 0.78 3.62 6.59
CA ARG A 94 0.49 5.00 6.26
C ARG A 94 1.40 5.98 6.99
N ASP A 95 1.47 7.21 6.49
CA ASP A 95 2.22 8.27 7.15
C ASP A 95 1.68 8.53 8.56
N GLY A 96 2.59 8.70 9.52
CA GLY A 96 2.27 9.15 10.87
C GLY A 96 2.08 10.67 10.91
N ILE A 97 1.76 11.19 12.10
CA ILE A 97 1.49 12.62 12.32
C ILE A 97 2.70 13.49 11.99
N ASN A 98 3.91 12.98 12.21
CA ASN A 98 5.16 13.70 12.00
C ASN A 98 5.90 13.28 10.72
N ALA A 99 5.23 12.61 9.78
CA ALA A 99 5.87 12.08 8.57
C ALA A 99 6.47 13.17 7.68
N ASP A 100 5.96 14.40 7.75
CA ASP A 100 6.49 15.55 7.03
C ASP A 100 7.87 16.00 7.54
N ARG A 101 8.22 15.65 8.78
CA ARG A 101 9.50 15.97 9.43
C ARG A 101 10.38 14.75 9.66
N HIS A 102 9.75 13.59 9.87
CA HIS A 102 10.41 12.33 10.15
C HIS A 102 9.82 11.27 9.21
N ALA A 103 10.51 10.98 8.12
CA ALA A 103 10.03 10.06 7.08
C ALA A 103 9.83 8.62 7.60
N GLU A 104 10.47 8.26 8.70
CA GLU A 104 10.28 6.97 9.37
C GLU A 104 9.05 6.92 10.28
N ASP A 105 8.33 8.05 10.48
CA ASP A 105 7.09 8.05 11.25
C ASP A 105 5.96 7.49 10.40
N TYR A 106 5.60 6.23 10.65
CA TYR A 106 4.50 5.55 9.98
C TYR A 106 3.62 4.83 10.99
N GLN A 107 2.39 4.51 10.56
CA GLN A 107 1.44 3.74 11.35
C GLN A 107 0.99 2.51 10.58
N ARG A 108 0.86 1.39 11.29
CA ARG A 108 0.30 0.15 10.75
C ARG A 108 -1.11 -0.05 11.30
N GLU A 109 -2.03 -0.40 10.42
CA GLU A 109 -3.43 -0.66 10.77
C GLU A 109 -3.92 -1.90 10.02
N THR A 110 -4.74 -2.71 10.67
CA THR A 110 -5.40 -3.85 10.04
C THR A 110 -6.91 -3.75 10.27
N ARG A 111 -7.68 -3.86 9.21
CA ARG A 111 -9.15 -3.78 9.29
C ARG A 111 -9.84 -4.62 8.22
N PRO A 112 -11.10 -5.06 8.48
CA PRO A 112 -11.89 -5.74 7.46
C PRO A 112 -12.40 -4.76 6.40
N VAL A 113 -12.47 -5.21 5.15
CA VAL A 113 -13.04 -4.43 4.03
C VAL A 113 -13.85 -5.32 3.10
N LYS A 114 -14.72 -4.69 2.31
CA LYS A 114 -15.54 -5.32 1.27
C LYS A 114 -15.44 -4.55 -0.04
N ALA A 115 -15.86 -5.15 -1.14
CA ALA A 115 -15.86 -4.51 -2.46
C ALA A 115 -16.70 -3.23 -2.51
N SER A 116 -17.74 -3.11 -1.71
CA SER A 116 -18.57 -1.91 -1.61
C SER A 116 -17.95 -0.77 -0.80
N ALA A 117 -16.81 -1.01 -0.15
CA ALA A 117 -16.16 -0.03 0.71
C ALA A 117 -15.49 1.07 -0.11
N LYS A 118 -15.50 2.27 0.46
CA LYS A 118 -14.69 3.41 0.01
C LYS A 118 -13.78 3.78 1.15
N ILE A 119 -12.50 3.95 0.86
CA ILE A 119 -11.51 4.31 1.87
C ILE A 119 -11.01 5.73 1.64
N ASN A 120 -10.87 6.48 2.72
CA ASN A 120 -10.25 7.80 2.70
C ASN A 120 -8.80 7.64 3.16
N ILE A 121 -7.87 8.14 2.37
CA ILE A 121 -6.45 8.11 2.68
C ILE A 121 -5.90 9.53 2.75
N HIS A 122 -4.89 9.73 3.61
CA HIS A 122 -4.16 10.98 3.72
C HIS A 122 -2.70 10.74 3.37
N LEU A 123 -2.16 11.58 2.48
CA LEU A 123 -0.75 11.58 2.09
C LEU A 123 -0.10 12.86 2.61
N ALA A 124 0.93 12.73 3.43
CA ALA A 124 1.76 13.85 3.82
C ALA A 124 2.57 14.35 2.61
N SER A 125 3.12 15.56 2.71
CA SER A 125 4.00 16.11 1.68
C SER A 125 5.14 15.14 1.34
N GLY A 126 5.28 14.78 0.06
CA GLY A 126 6.24 13.77 -0.38
C GLY A 126 5.97 12.35 0.15
N GLY A 127 4.80 12.14 0.70
CA GLY A 127 4.45 10.90 1.39
C GLY A 127 3.86 9.82 0.50
N GLY A 128 3.66 8.66 1.12
CA GLY A 128 3.08 7.50 0.48
C GLY A 128 2.15 6.73 1.41
N TRP A 129 1.36 5.86 0.80
CA TRP A 129 0.43 4.98 1.48
C TRP A 129 0.43 3.64 0.75
N VAL A 130 0.44 2.55 1.49
CA VAL A 130 0.43 1.21 0.91
C VAL A 130 -0.44 0.28 1.75
N ALA A 131 -1.12 -0.63 1.08
CA ALA A 131 -1.94 -1.64 1.73
C ALA A 131 -1.88 -2.98 1.00
N ARG A 132 -2.06 -4.04 1.76
CA ARG A 132 -2.22 -5.40 1.24
C ARG A 132 -3.61 -5.90 1.62
N ILE A 133 -4.38 -6.34 0.62
CA ILE A 133 -5.74 -6.85 0.82
C ILE A 133 -5.76 -8.33 0.49
N THR A 134 -6.12 -9.15 1.46
CA THR A 134 -6.22 -10.60 1.31
C THR A 134 -7.65 -11.06 1.54
N LEU A 135 -8.09 -12.03 0.73
CA LEU A 135 -9.41 -12.66 0.89
C LEU A 135 -9.40 -13.51 2.16
N ASN A 136 -10.38 -13.30 3.03
CA ASN A 136 -10.57 -14.15 4.19
C ASN A 136 -11.10 -15.51 3.74
N GLU A 137 -10.45 -16.59 4.19
CA GLU A 137 -10.94 -17.92 3.95
C GLU A 137 -12.29 -18.11 4.65
N SER A 138 -13.28 -18.60 3.89
CA SER A 138 -14.53 -19.01 4.49
C SER A 138 -14.26 -20.19 5.41
N LYS A 139 -14.49 -20.00 6.71
CA LYS A 139 -14.52 -21.16 7.61
C LYS A 139 -15.74 -21.98 7.19
N VAL A 140 -15.49 -23.11 6.56
CA VAL A 140 -16.52 -24.10 6.33
C VAL A 140 -16.73 -24.79 7.67
N GLU A 141 -17.85 -24.48 8.29
CA GLU A 141 -18.28 -25.24 9.45
C GLU A 141 -18.83 -26.58 9.03
#